data_198eacf6e5aa57bb44de2b6bc4e0e33c
#
_entry.id   198eacf6e5aa57bb44de2b6bc4e0e33c
#
_cell.length_a   1.000
_cell.length_b   1.000
_cell.length_c   1.000
_cell.angle_alpha   90.00
_cell.angle_beta   90.00
_cell.angle_gamma   90.00
#
_symmetry.space_group_name_H-M   'P 1'
#
loop_
_entity.id
_entity.type
_entity.pdbx_description
1 polymer ?
#
loop_
_entity_poly.entity_id
_entity_poly.type
_entity_poly.pdbx_seq_one_letter_code
_entity_poly.pdbx_strand_id
1 'polypeptide(L)'
;MAESNFVDYVKIYCRSGKGGRGSSHFRREKYIPKGGPDGGDGGRGGHVYLRGNRNYWTLLHLKYERHIMATNGEGGGAKRSFGKDGEDRVIEVPCGTVVYDAETGEFICDVTEDGQKVMLLKGGRGGLGNCHFKTSTNQAPRYAQPGEPAQERMVILQLKLLADVGLVGFPNAGKSTLLSVVSAAKPKIANYPFTTLEPNLGIVSYRDNRSFVMADIPGIIEGASEGKGLGLRFLRHIERNSLLLFMVPADADDIKKEYEILLGELVKYNPDLQDKSRVLAITKGDMLDEELIEALSEDLPEGVPYVFISSVTGMGITELKDLLWKELNKETFHEVERIVHKNIDVGALALDDDDFIIPLDEDDPDDDEEYEEYEDWDDEEDEDTSKC
;
A
#
# COMPACT_ATOMS: atom_id res chain seq x y z
N MET A 1 25.84 -1.92 -12.17
CA MET A 1 24.50 -1.67 -12.77
C MET A 1 23.74 -0.83 -11.76
N ALA A 2 23.17 0.31 -12.13
CA ALA A 2 22.40 1.12 -11.19
C ALA A 2 21.09 0.39 -10.94
N GLU A 3 20.86 -0.08 -9.71
CA GLU A 3 19.60 -0.68 -9.32
C GLU A 3 18.47 0.35 -9.52
N SER A 4 17.41 -0.05 -10.15
CA SER A 4 16.21 0.76 -10.34
C SER A 4 15.61 1.08 -8.96
N ASN A 5 15.53 2.37 -8.64
CA ASN A 5 14.94 2.84 -7.38
C ASN A 5 13.40 2.79 -7.37
N PHE A 6 12.78 2.16 -8.36
CA PHE A 6 11.33 2.00 -8.42
C PHE A 6 10.98 0.54 -8.15
N VAL A 7 10.17 0.31 -7.11
CA VAL A 7 9.66 -0.99 -6.72
C VAL A 7 8.15 -0.88 -6.66
N ASP A 8 7.47 -1.63 -7.54
CA ASP A 8 6.01 -1.70 -7.65
C ASP A 8 5.43 -2.98 -7.05
N TYR A 9 6.32 -3.85 -6.58
CA TYR A 9 6.00 -5.17 -6.11
C TYR A 9 6.95 -5.57 -4.97
N VAL A 10 6.40 -5.97 -3.82
CA VAL A 10 7.20 -6.41 -2.68
C VAL A 10 6.46 -7.48 -1.87
N LYS A 11 7.20 -8.48 -1.40
CA LYS A 11 6.73 -9.50 -0.47
C LYS A 11 7.22 -9.12 0.92
N ILE A 12 6.32 -9.06 1.89
CA ILE A 12 6.63 -8.74 3.28
C ILE A 12 6.01 -9.75 4.23
N TYR A 13 6.70 -9.99 5.33
CA TYR A 13 6.19 -10.75 6.45
C TYR A 13 5.59 -9.80 7.48
N CYS A 14 4.35 -10.05 7.87
CA CYS A 14 3.64 -9.26 8.87
C CYS A 14 3.26 -10.14 10.05
N ARG A 15 3.53 -9.65 11.28
CA ARG A 15 3.13 -10.30 12.53
C ARG A 15 2.46 -9.27 13.43
N SER A 16 1.27 -9.60 13.94
CA SER A 16 0.61 -8.82 14.99
C SER A 16 1.23 -9.12 16.37
N GLY A 17 0.92 -8.31 17.38
CA GLY A 17 1.32 -8.60 18.75
C GLY A 17 0.49 -9.74 19.37
N LYS A 18 1.12 -10.60 20.17
CA LYS A 18 0.49 -11.57 21.08
C LYS A 18 -0.21 -10.81 22.21
N GLY A 19 -1.35 -11.25 22.69
CA GLY A 19 -1.98 -10.72 23.91
C GLY A 19 -1.18 -11.11 25.15
N GLY A 20 -1.07 -10.19 26.11
CA GLY A 20 -0.46 -10.47 27.41
C GLY A 20 -1.28 -11.50 28.20
N ARG A 21 -0.62 -12.33 29.02
CA ARG A 21 -1.32 -13.28 29.90
C ARG A 21 -2.06 -12.56 31.03
N GLY A 22 -3.16 -13.08 31.52
CA GLY A 22 -3.77 -12.66 32.76
C GLY A 22 -2.91 -13.11 33.96
N SER A 23 -3.02 -12.39 35.08
CA SER A 23 -2.32 -12.71 36.33
C SER A 23 -3.13 -13.63 37.22
N SER A 24 -2.49 -14.61 37.85
CA SER A 24 -3.07 -15.48 38.88
C SER A 24 -2.74 -15.02 40.30
N HIS A 25 -2.33 -13.77 40.46
CA HIS A 25 -1.89 -13.22 41.77
C HIS A 25 -3.01 -13.19 42.80
N PHE A 26 -2.60 -13.41 44.09
CA PHE A 26 -3.47 -13.30 45.25
C PHE A 26 -3.04 -12.14 46.13
N ARG A 27 -3.99 -11.41 46.68
CA ARG A 27 -3.73 -10.30 47.61
C ARG A 27 -3.04 -10.79 48.89
N ARG A 28 -1.88 -10.27 49.19
CA ARG A 28 -1.12 -10.53 50.40
C ARG A 28 -0.83 -9.18 51.09
N GLU A 29 -1.39 -8.99 52.27
CA GLU A 29 -1.16 -7.77 53.06
C GLU A 29 -0.87 -8.13 54.50
N LYS A 30 -0.17 -7.23 55.22
CA LYS A 30 0.08 -7.37 56.65
C LYS A 30 -1.29 -7.51 57.38
N TYR A 31 -1.46 -8.55 58.15
CA TYR A 31 -2.73 -8.92 58.83
C TYR A 31 -3.84 -9.52 57.96
N ILE A 32 -3.62 -9.79 56.68
CA ILE A 32 -4.56 -10.49 55.83
C ILE A 32 -3.83 -11.67 55.15
N PRO A 33 -3.67 -12.79 55.84
CA PRO A 33 -2.89 -13.92 55.32
C PRO A 33 -3.60 -14.66 54.16
N LYS A 34 -4.93 -14.62 54.11
CA LYS A 34 -5.76 -15.24 53.04
C LYS A 34 -6.51 -14.16 52.27
N GLY A 35 -5.85 -13.40 51.41
CA GLY A 35 -6.45 -12.46 50.48
C GLY A 35 -7.14 -13.18 49.33
N GLY A 36 -8.14 -12.56 48.72
CA GLY A 36 -8.79 -13.10 47.54
C GLY A 36 -7.96 -12.91 46.27
N PRO A 37 -8.40 -13.47 45.12
CA PRO A 37 -7.77 -13.27 43.85
C PRO A 37 -7.78 -11.79 43.48
N ASP A 38 -6.65 -11.25 43.07
CA ASP A 38 -6.45 -9.85 42.69
C ASP A 38 -5.55 -9.67 41.46
N GLY A 39 -5.39 -10.73 40.67
CA GLY A 39 -4.70 -10.67 39.41
C GLY A 39 -5.43 -9.81 38.38
N GLY A 40 -4.69 -8.95 37.65
CA GLY A 40 -5.20 -8.12 36.59
C GLY A 40 -5.18 -8.84 35.23
N ASP A 41 -5.81 -8.22 34.23
CA ASP A 41 -5.88 -8.75 32.88
C ASP A 41 -4.61 -8.35 32.10
N GLY A 42 -4.22 -9.18 31.15
CA GLY A 42 -3.16 -8.88 30.21
C GLY A 42 -3.55 -7.78 29.22
N GLY A 43 -2.59 -7.04 28.69
CA GLY A 43 -2.76 -6.06 27.65
C GLY A 43 -3.04 -6.71 26.29
N ARG A 44 -3.68 -5.98 25.41
CA ARG A 44 -3.89 -6.37 24.00
C ARG A 44 -2.57 -6.32 23.23
N GLY A 45 -2.33 -7.26 22.32
CA GLY A 45 -1.26 -7.15 21.34
C GLY A 45 -1.52 -6.05 20.31
N GLY A 46 -0.48 -5.45 19.75
CA GLY A 46 -0.57 -4.43 18.71
C GLY A 46 -1.15 -4.96 17.40
N HIS A 47 -1.90 -4.14 16.69
CA HIS A 47 -2.41 -4.43 15.36
C HIS A 47 -1.41 -4.02 14.29
N VAL A 48 -1.52 -4.62 13.08
CA VAL A 48 -0.82 -4.16 11.88
C VAL A 48 -1.82 -3.52 10.94
N TYR A 49 -1.51 -2.29 10.52
CA TYR A 49 -2.34 -1.49 9.63
C TYR A 49 -1.55 -1.10 8.38
N LEU A 50 -2.26 -0.99 7.27
CA LEU A 50 -1.82 -0.29 6.07
C LEU A 50 -2.42 1.11 6.07
N ARG A 51 -1.64 2.11 5.64
CA ARG A 51 -2.12 3.49 5.50
C ARG A 51 -1.68 4.05 4.15
N GLY A 52 -2.65 4.52 3.36
CA GLY A 52 -2.39 5.22 2.12
C GLY A 52 -1.67 6.54 2.36
N ASN A 53 -0.62 6.82 1.57
CA ASN A 53 0.11 8.08 1.63
C ASN A 53 0.52 8.51 0.22
N ARG A 54 -0.02 9.64 -0.24
CA ARG A 54 0.27 10.22 -1.58
C ARG A 54 1.72 10.66 -1.75
N ASN A 55 2.47 10.85 -0.66
CA ASN A 55 3.88 11.23 -0.74
C ASN A 55 4.79 10.06 -1.14
N TYR A 56 4.30 8.84 -1.01
CA TYR A 56 4.97 7.64 -1.50
C TYR A 56 4.48 7.32 -2.91
N TRP A 57 5.41 7.06 -3.82
CA TRP A 57 5.17 6.70 -5.22
C TRP A 57 5.81 5.36 -5.61
N THR A 58 6.42 4.66 -4.65
CA THR A 58 7.05 3.37 -4.81
C THR A 58 7.04 2.60 -3.50
N LEU A 59 7.14 1.28 -3.57
CA LEU A 59 7.26 0.38 -2.41
C LEU A 59 8.72 0.15 -1.99
N LEU A 60 9.67 0.98 -2.48
CA LEU A 60 11.11 0.80 -2.26
C LEU A 60 11.50 0.68 -0.78
N HIS A 61 10.89 1.47 0.10
CA HIS A 61 11.19 1.44 1.53
C HIS A 61 10.87 0.06 2.15
N LEU A 62 9.83 -0.63 1.64
CA LEU A 62 9.44 -1.96 2.10
C LEU A 62 10.33 -3.08 1.53
N LYS A 63 11.10 -2.81 0.47
CA LYS A 63 12.14 -3.74 -0.02
C LYS A 63 13.23 -3.95 1.04
N TYR A 64 13.50 -2.92 1.85
CA TYR A 64 14.52 -2.97 2.90
C TYR A 64 13.94 -3.31 4.29
N GLU A 65 12.64 -3.09 4.51
CA GLU A 65 11.93 -3.42 5.75
C GLU A 65 10.91 -4.52 5.47
N ARG A 66 11.38 -5.75 5.26
CA ARG A 66 10.52 -6.88 4.87
C ARG A 66 9.80 -7.54 6.05
N HIS A 67 10.24 -7.30 7.28
CA HIS A 67 9.67 -7.87 8.50
C HIS A 67 8.98 -6.78 9.30
N ILE A 68 7.67 -6.84 9.35
CA ILE A 68 6.82 -5.86 10.02
C ILE A 68 6.16 -6.53 11.20
N MET A 69 6.58 -6.15 12.40
CA MET A 69 6.06 -6.71 13.65
C MET A 69 5.47 -5.62 14.53
N ALA A 70 4.28 -5.88 15.07
CA ALA A 70 3.69 -5.08 16.15
C ALA A 70 4.14 -5.64 17.51
N THR A 71 4.10 -4.82 18.56
CA THR A 71 4.55 -5.24 19.88
C THR A 71 3.52 -6.11 20.60
N ASN A 72 4.00 -7.00 21.45
CA ASN A 72 3.16 -7.83 22.30
C ASN A 72 2.51 -7.00 23.41
N GLY A 73 1.36 -7.45 23.92
CA GLY A 73 0.77 -6.91 25.14
C GLY A 73 1.51 -7.44 26.38
N GLU A 74 1.63 -6.61 27.39
CA GLU A 74 2.24 -7.00 28.67
C GLU A 74 1.31 -7.87 29.51
N GLY A 75 1.88 -8.73 30.35
CA GLY A 75 1.11 -9.54 31.30
C GLY A 75 0.40 -8.70 32.34
N GLY A 76 -0.73 -9.20 32.86
CA GLY A 76 -1.44 -8.59 33.98
C GLY A 76 -0.61 -8.64 35.27
N GLY A 77 -0.75 -7.60 36.11
CA GLY A 77 -0.04 -7.47 37.37
C GLY A 77 -0.89 -7.83 38.59
N ALA A 78 -0.30 -7.64 39.78
CA ALA A 78 -0.98 -7.69 41.07
C ALA A 78 -1.96 -6.49 41.24
N LYS A 79 -2.84 -6.56 42.25
CA LYS A 79 -3.78 -5.49 42.62
C LYS A 79 -4.71 -5.07 41.48
N ARG A 80 -5.07 -6.03 40.63
CA ARG A 80 -5.89 -5.83 39.41
C ARG A 80 -5.27 -4.82 38.43
N SER A 81 -3.94 -4.75 38.37
CA SER A 81 -3.26 -3.91 37.40
C SER A 81 -3.30 -4.56 36.03
N PHE A 82 -3.86 -3.85 35.06
CA PHE A 82 -3.87 -4.31 33.66
C PHE A 82 -2.47 -4.22 33.05
N GLY A 83 -2.13 -5.18 32.22
CA GLY A 83 -0.94 -5.10 31.39
C GLY A 83 -1.06 -3.98 30.37
N LYS A 84 0.07 -3.39 29.96
CA LYS A 84 0.09 -2.36 28.91
C LYS A 84 -0.29 -2.98 27.56
N ASP A 85 -1.10 -2.27 26.77
CA ASP A 85 -1.39 -2.68 25.41
C ASP A 85 -0.15 -2.54 24.51
N GLY A 86 0.03 -3.49 23.62
CA GLY A 86 1.06 -3.44 22.59
C GLY A 86 0.81 -2.30 21.59
N GLU A 87 1.88 -1.74 21.07
CA GLU A 87 1.83 -0.64 20.09
C GLU A 87 1.48 -1.18 18.71
N ASP A 88 0.54 -0.49 18.05
CA ASP A 88 0.14 -0.80 16.68
C ASP A 88 1.25 -0.43 15.69
N ARG A 89 1.46 -1.26 14.69
CA ARG A 89 2.38 -0.96 13.57
C ARG A 89 1.60 -0.47 12.36
N VAL A 90 1.98 0.70 11.83
CA VAL A 90 1.38 1.27 10.61
C VAL A 90 2.40 1.22 9.50
N ILE A 91 2.03 0.56 8.40
CA ILE A 91 2.81 0.46 7.16
C ILE A 91 2.27 1.52 6.20
N GLU A 92 3.12 2.45 5.79
CA GLU A 92 2.74 3.44 4.80
C GLU A 92 2.95 2.91 3.39
N VAL A 93 1.92 3.00 2.57
CA VAL A 93 1.94 2.51 1.18
C VAL A 93 1.42 3.58 0.23
N PRO A 94 1.89 3.62 -1.03
CA PRO A 94 1.33 4.48 -2.05
C PRO A 94 -0.16 4.21 -2.25
N CYS A 95 -0.93 5.24 -2.62
CA CYS A 95 -2.31 5.06 -3.06
C CYS A 95 -2.36 4.18 -4.32
N GLY A 96 -3.35 3.28 -4.40
CA GLY A 96 -3.45 2.28 -5.47
C GLY A 96 -2.65 1.00 -5.20
N THR A 97 -2.21 0.78 -3.96
CA THR A 97 -1.58 -0.49 -3.55
C THR A 97 -2.63 -1.54 -3.26
N VAL A 98 -2.50 -2.69 -3.92
CA VAL A 98 -3.32 -3.88 -3.71
C VAL A 98 -2.52 -4.92 -2.95
N VAL A 99 -3.17 -5.60 -2.04
CA VAL A 99 -2.58 -6.58 -1.13
C VAL A 99 -3.15 -7.95 -1.44
N TYR A 100 -2.25 -8.91 -1.64
CA TYR A 100 -2.57 -10.31 -1.84
C TYR A 100 -1.90 -11.16 -0.77
N ASP A 101 -2.51 -12.29 -0.49
CA ASP A 101 -1.89 -13.34 0.30
C ASP A 101 -0.75 -13.98 -0.51
N ALA A 102 0.42 -14.15 0.11
CA ALA A 102 1.59 -14.69 -0.60
C ALA A 102 1.53 -16.21 -0.81
N GLU A 103 0.71 -16.92 -0.05
CA GLU A 103 0.57 -18.38 -0.16
C GLU A 103 -0.55 -18.76 -1.13
N THR A 104 -1.70 -18.11 -0.99
CA THR A 104 -2.91 -18.46 -1.79
C THR A 104 -3.07 -17.61 -3.04
N GLY A 105 -2.41 -16.45 -3.12
CA GLY A 105 -2.61 -15.46 -4.18
C GLY A 105 -3.95 -14.73 -4.11
N GLU A 106 -4.72 -14.93 -3.04
CA GLU A 106 -6.03 -14.32 -2.87
C GLU A 106 -5.93 -12.83 -2.56
N PHE A 107 -6.88 -12.07 -3.09
CA PHE A 107 -7.03 -10.65 -2.77
C PHE A 107 -7.44 -10.47 -1.30
N ILE A 108 -6.73 -9.60 -0.58
CA ILE A 108 -7.02 -9.26 0.81
C ILE A 108 -7.71 -7.89 0.90
N CYS A 109 -7.06 -6.84 0.40
CA CYS A 109 -7.58 -5.48 0.43
C CYS A 109 -6.86 -4.60 -0.59
N ASP A 110 -7.38 -3.39 -0.81
CA ASP A 110 -6.74 -2.33 -1.55
C ASP A 110 -6.72 -1.03 -0.73
N VAL A 111 -5.73 -0.19 -1.03
CA VAL A 111 -5.55 1.12 -0.41
C VAL A 111 -5.53 2.15 -1.52
N THR A 112 -6.68 2.80 -1.74
CA THR A 112 -6.90 3.71 -2.88
C THR A 112 -6.78 5.18 -2.51
N GLU A 113 -7.15 5.54 -1.27
CA GLU A 113 -7.24 6.94 -0.84
C GLU A 113 -6.10 7.33 0.11
N ASP A 114 -5.77 8.63 0.09
CA ASP A 114 -4.80 9.21 1.02
C ASP A 114 -5.35 9.20 2.46
N GLY A 115 -4.53 8.72 3.39
CA GLY A 115 -4.94 8.57 4.79
C GLY A 115 -5.86 7.39 5.09
N GLN A 116 -6.33 6.64 4.08
CA GLN A 116 -7.13 5.42 4.27
C GLN A 116 -6.35 4.42 5.12
N LYS A 117 -6.94 3.99 6.23
CA LYS A 117 -6.32 3.03 7.17
C LYS A 117 -7.08 1.70 7.11
N VAL A 118 -6.41 0.64 6.70
CA VAL A 118 -6.94 -0.71 6.59
C VAL A 118 -6.23 -1.62 7.58
N MET A 119 -6.97 -2.38 8.38
CA MET A 119 -6.40 -3.37 9.30
C MET A 119 -6.00 -4.62 8.51
N LEU A 120 -4.71 -4.94 8.52
CA LEU A 120 -4.17 -6.13 7.87
C LEU A 120 -4.18 -7.34 8.82
N LEU A 121 -3.67 -7.16 10.05
CA LEU A 121 -3.64 -8.20 11.08
C LEU A 121 -4.15 -7.65 12.41
N LYS A 122 -4.96 -8.47 13.09
CA LYS A 122 -5.49 -8.14 14.40
C LYS A 122 -4.56 -8.67 15.49
N GLY A 123 -4.21 -7.83 16.47
CA GLY A 123 -3.47 -8.25 17.66
C GLY A 123 -4.30 -9.15 18.56
N GLY A 124 -3.63 -10.08 19.23
CA GLY A 124 -4.24 -10.99 20.19
C GLY A 124 -4.89 -10.25 21.36
N ARG A 125 -5.97 -10.76 21.90
CA ARG A 125 -6.61 -10.21 23.10
C ARG A 125 -5.79 -10.60 24.33
N GLY A 126 -5.70 -9.69 25.31
CA GLY A 126 -5.14 -10.00 26.61
C GLY A 126 -5.98 -11.04 27.34
N GLY A 127 -5.31 -11.92 28.08
CA GLY A 127 -5.96 -12.94 28.91
C GLY A 127 -6.58 -12.32 30.17
N LEU A 128 -7.65 -12.88 30.65
CA LEU A 128 -8.33 -12.45 31.88
C LEU A 128 -7.60 -12.93 33.12
N GLY A 129 -7.45 -12.04 34.12
CA GLY A 129 -6.89 -12.35 35.44
C GLY A 129 -7.80 -13.26 36.26
N ASN A 130 -7.23 -13.88 37.32
CA ASN A 130 -7.93 -14.83 38.17
C ASN A 130 -9.14 -14.23 38.89
N CYS A 131 -9.22 -12.92 39.09
CA CYS A 131 -10.38 -12.27 39.72
C CYS A 131 -11.65 -12.42 38.90
N HIS A 132 -11.62 -12.63 37.60
CA HIS A 132 -12.77 -12.86 36.74
C HIS A 132 -13.37 -14.27 36.90
N PHE A 133 -12.56 -15.25 37.35
CA PHE A 133 -12.96 -16.64 37.50
C PHE A 133 -13.48 -16.98 38.92
N LYS A 134 -13.61 -15.97 39.77
CA LYS A 134 -14.18 -16.14 41.10
C LYS A 134 -15.70 -16.43 41.02
N THR A 135 -16.11 -17.58 41.55
CA THR A 135 -17.51 -17.99 41.65
C THR A 135 -17.88 -18.30 43.10
N SER A 136 -19.18 -18.58 43.38
CA SER A 136 -19.64 -18.99 44.71
C SER A 136 -19.01 -20.30 45.18
N THR A 137 -18.73 -21.21 44.23
CA THR A 137 -18.14 -22.53 44.49
C THR A 137 -16.60 -22.50 44.44
N ASN A 138 -16.02 -21.64 43.63
CA ASN A 138 -14.56 -21.44 43.54
C ASN A 138 -14.20 -19.97 43.88
N GLN A 139 -13.94 -19.73 45.16
CA GLN A 139 -13.66 -18.37 45.67
C GLN A 139 -12.17 -17.96 45.48
N ALA A 140 -11.30 -18.91 45.20
CA ALA A 140 -9.86 -18.70 45.08
C ALA A 140 -9.27 -19.41 43.83
N PRO A 141 -9.66 -18.99 42.60
CA PRO A 141 -9.16 -19.58 41.38
C PRO A 141 -7.63 -19.30 41.27
N ARG A 142 -6.84 -20.34 41.09
CA ARG A 142 -5.36 -20.29 40.97
C ARG A 142 -4.93 -20.24 39.48
N TYR A 143 -5.82 -20.00 38.55
CA TYR A 143 -5.56 -19.93 37.11
C TYR A 143 -6.01 -18.58 36.55
N ALA A 144 -5.33 -18.17 35.49
CA ALA A 144 -5.69 -17.03 34.66
C ALA A 144 -5.72 -17.47 33.22
N GLN A 145 -6.32 -16.67 32.36
CA GLN A 145 -6.42 -16.97 30.94
C GLN A 145 -5.11 -16.55 30.24
N PRO A 146 -4.51 -17.39 29.38
CA PRO A 146 -3.42 -16.97 28.51
C PRO A 146 -3.92 -15.91 27.53
N GLY A 147 -3.02 -15.06 27.04
CA GLY A 147 -3.32 -14.15 25.94
C GLY A 147 -3.53 -14.92 24.62
N GLU A 148 -4.32 -14.35 23.72
CA GLU A 148 -4.48 -14.89 22.37
C GLU A 148 -3.14 -14.80 21.60
N PRO A 149 -2.81 -15.81 20.77
CA PRO A 149 -1.59 -15.80 19.98
C PRO A 149 -1.56 -14.67 18.96
N ALA A 150 -0.37 -14.32 18.49
CA ALA A 150 -0.17 -13.41 17.38
C ALA A 150 -0.69 -14.03 16.07
N GLN A 151 -1.14 -13.18 15.15
CA GLN A 151 -1.45 -13.57 13.78
C GLN A 151 -0.25 -13.24 12.89
N GLU A 152 0.11 -14.18 12.03
CA GLU A 152 1.21 -14.06 11.09
C GLU A 152 0.70 -14.24 9.68
N ARG A 153 1.25 -13.51 8.75
CA ARG A 153 0.89 -13.63 7.33
C ARG A 153 2.00 -13.07 6.45
N MET A 154 2.33 -13.82 5.41
CA MET A 154 3.12 -13.29 4.29
C MET A 154 2.19 -12.66 3.28
N VAL A 155 2.46 -11.41 2.92
CA VAL A 155 1.63 -10.66 1.97
C VAL A 155 2.46 -10.09 0.85
N ILE A 156 1.84 -10.00 -0.30
CA ILE A 156 2.37 -9.36 -1.49
C ILE A 156 1.67 -8.03 -1.66
N LEU A 157 2.46 -6.97 -1.68
CA LEU A 157 1.99 -5.62 -2.01
C LEU A 157 2.28 -5.36 -3.48
N GLN A 158 1.26 -5.02 -4.24
CA GLN A 158 1.37 -4.68 -5.65
C GLN A 158 0.82 -3.29 -5.90
N LEU A 159 1.65 -2.38 -6.41
CA LEU A 159 1.21 -1.07 -6.83
C LEU A 159 0.54 -1.17 -8.20
N LYS A 160 -0.77 -0.90 -8.26
CA LYS A 160 -1.56 -0.94 -9.53
C LYS A 160 -1.56 0.38 -10.28
N LEU A 161 -1.49 1.52 -9.59
CA LEU A 161 -1.35 2.82 -10.22
C LEU A 161 0.11 3.02 -10.66
N LEU A 162 0.31 3.17 -11.96
CA LEU A 162 1.62 3.43 -12.53
C LEU A 162 1.97 4.92 -12.46
N ALA A 163 1.00 5.76 -12.85
CA ALA A 163 1.12 7.22 -12.85
C ALA A 163 -0.29 7.86 -12.83
N ASP A 164 -0.34 9.12 -12.44
CA ASP A 164 -1.56 9.91 -12.51
C ASP A 164 -1.91 10.23 -13.96
N VAL A 165 -0.89 10.54 -14.79
CA VAL A 165 -1.05 10.91 -16.21
C VAL A 165 -0.19 9.99 -17.09
N GLY A 166 -0.82 9.29 -18.03
CA GLY A 166 -0.15 8.51 -19.06
C GLY A 166 -0.04 9.27 -20.37
N LEU A 167 1.17 9.37 -20.94
CA LEU A 167 1.41 9.99 -22.25
C LEU A 167 1.11 9.01 -23.37
N VAL A 168 0.24 9.41 -24.30
CA VAL A 168 -0.20 8.63 -25.44
C VAL A 168 0.09 9.41 -26.72
N GLY A 169 0.76 8.82 -27.70
CA GLY A 169 1.06 9.49 -28.95
C GLY A 169 2.01 8.69 -29.83
N PHE A 170 2.04 9.01 -31.10
CA PHE A 170 2.94 8.38 -32.07
C PHE A 170 4.44 8.61 -31.75
N PRO A 171 5.34 7.84 -32.32
CA PRO A 171 6.77 8.15 -32.28
C PRO A 171 7.03 9.59 -32.72
N ASN A 172 7.95 10.27 -32.05
CA ASN A 172 8.31 11.69 -32.33
C ASN A 172 7.21 12.74 -32.03
N ALA A 173 6.09 12.37 -31.41
CA ALA A 173 5.08 13.34 -30.93
C ALA A 173 5.59 14.23 -29.78
N GLY A 174 6.83 14.07 -29.31
CA GLY A 174 7.43 14.92 -28.27
C GLY A 174 7.21 14.45 -26.84
N LYS A 175 6.75 13.21 -26.60
CA LYS A 175 6.43 12.68 -25.26
C LYS A 175 7.60 12.77 -24.28
N SER A 176 8.73 12.16 -24.61
CA SER A 176 9.92 12.14 -23.73
C SER A 176 10.53 13.53 -23.55
N THR A 177 10.42 14.40 -24.56
CA THR A 177 10.83 15.81 -24.46
C THR A 177 9.95 16.56 -23.48
N LEU A 178 8.62 16.43 -23.60
CA LEU A 178 7.67 17.02 -22.64
C LEU A 178 7.99 16.55 -21.23
N LEU A 179 8.11 15.24 -21.03
CA LEU A 179 8.40 14.67 -19.71
C LEU A 179 9.68 15.25 -19.10
N SER A 180 10.74 15.43 -19.90
CA SER A 180 12.00 15.99 -19.43
C SER A 180 11.90 17.47 -19.02
N VAL A 181 11.02 18.23 -19.66
CA VAL A 181 10.80 19.67 -19.40
C VAL A 181 9.92 19.90 -18.19
N VAL A 182 8.85 19.10 -18.02
CA VAL A 182 7.88 19.29 -16.93
C VAL A 182 8.29 18.64 -15.63
N SER A 183 9.20 17.67 -15.67
CA SER A 183 9.66 16.94 -14.50
C SER A 183 10.57 17.76 -13.62
N ALA A 184 10.32 17.78 -12.30
CA ALA A 184 11.15 18.45 -11.29
C ALA A 184 12.54 17.80 -11.10
N ALA A 185 12.67 16.53 -11.47
CA ALA A 185 13.91 15.77 -11.45
C ALA A 185 14.08 15.06 -12.81
N LYS A 186 15.32 14.67 -13.16
CA LYS A 186 15.52 13.89 -14.39
C LYS A 186 14.59 12.66 -14.38
N PRO A 187 13.82 12.43 -15.47
CA PRO A 187 12.95 11.26 -15.57
C PRO A 187 13.75 9.99 -15.29
N LYS A 188 13.17 9.10 -14.49
CA LYS A 188 13.78 7.83 -14.14
C LYS A 188 13.20 6.73 -15.00
N ILE A 189 14.06 5.91 -15.55
CA ILE A 189 13.69 4.69 -16.23
C ILE A 189 13.32 3.67 -15.14
N ALA A 190 12.11 3.13 -15.20
CA ALA A 190 11.64 2.12 -14.28
C ALA A 190 11.74 0.74 -14.92
N ASN A 191 12.60 -0.12 -14.36
CA ASN A 191 12.72 -1.52 -14.79
C ASN A 191 11.59 -2.32 -14.13
N TYR A 192 10.60 -2.68 -14.93
CA TYR A 192 9.58 -3.63 -14.50
C TYR A 192 9.97 -5.03 -14.95
N PRO A 193 9.98 -6.04 -14.06
CA PRO A 193 10.41 -7.40 -14.40
C PRO A 193 9.55 -8.08 -15.47
N PHE A 194 8.38 -7.49 -15.77
CA PHE A 194 7.43 -7.99 -16.79
C PHE A 194 7.33 -7.11 -18.03
N THR A 195 8.18 -6.06 -18.17
CA THR A 195 8.19 -5.17 -19.33
C THR A 195 9.45 -5.35 -20.14
N THR A 196 9.30 -5.52 -21.45
CA THR A 196 10.40 -5.45 -22.40
C THR A 196 10.77 -4.00 -22.75
N LEU A 197 9.91 -3.04 -22.40
CA LEU A 197 10.10 -1.60 -22.57
C LEU A 197 9.89 -0.92 -21.22
N GLU A 198 10.89 -0.20 -20.78
CA GLU A 198 10.92 0.50 -19.50
C GLU A 198 10.20 1.85 -19.64
N PRO A 199 9.10 2.11 -18.89
CA PRO A 199 8.46 3.41 -18.91
C PRO A 199 9.34 4.46 -18.23
N ASN A 200 9.36 5.67 -18.79
CA ASN A 200 10.01 6.80 -18.15
C ASN A 200 9.00 7.50 -17.24
N LEU A 201 9.29 7.57 -15.95
CA LEU A 201 8.46 8.27 -14.97
C LEU A 201 9.06 9.63 -14.62
N GLY A 202 8.22 10.65 -14.57
CA GLY A 202 8.59 12.00 -14.14
C GLY A 202 7.63 12.53 -13.09
N ILE A 203 8.17 13.13 -12.03
CA ILE A 203 7.39 13.83 -11.03
C ILE A 203 7.22 15.27 -11.50
N VAL A 204 6.00 15.69 -11.74
CA VAL A 204 5.65 17.04 -12.17
C VAL A 204 5.25 17.85 -10.95
N SER A 205 6.05 18.89 -10.65
CA SER A 205 5.69 19.83 -9.58
C SER A 205 4.59 20.78 -10.05
N TYR A 206 3.59 20.95 -9.19
CA TYR A 206 2.49 21.87 -9.37
C TYR A 206 2.44 22.86 -8.20
N ARG A 207 1.57 23.87 -8.23
CA ARG A 207 1.44 24.93 -7.23
C ARG A 207 1.29 24.36 -5.81
N ASP A 208 1.70 25.11 -4.78
CA ASP A 208 1.54 24.79 -3.35
C ASP A 208 2.18 23.47 -2.91
N ASN A 209 3.38 23.15 -3.42
CA ASN A 209 4.11 21.91 -3.13
C ASN A 209 3.32 20.64 -3.49
N ARG A 210 2.36 20.73 -4.39
CA ARG A 210 1.66 19.58 -4.94
C ARG A 210 2.46 19.00 -6.09
N SER A 211 2.27 17.72 -6.35
CA SER A 211 2.91 17.01 -7.45
C SER A 211 2.03 15.89 -7.94
N PHE A 212 2.23 15.49 -9.19
CA PHE A 212 1.63 14.30 -9.77
C PHE A 212 2.66 13.57 -10.62
N VAL A 213 2.44 12.28 -10.83
CA VAL A 213 3.35 11.42 -11.60
C VAL A 213 2.87 11.33 -13.04
N MET A 214 3.79 11.56 -13.98
CA MET A 214 3.54 11.42 -15.42
C MET A 214 4.42 10.29 -15.97
N ALA A 215 3.82 9.41 -16.76
CA ALA A 215 4.52 8.29 -17.39
C ALA A 215 4.60 8.48 -18.90
N ASP A 216 5.82 8.45 -19.45
CA ASP A 216 6.03 8.24 -20.88
C ASP A 216 6.06 6.74 -21.13
N ILE A 217 5.06 6.28 -21.84
CA ILE A 217 4.89 4.89 -22.17
C ILE A 217 5.32 4.71 -23.63
N PRO A 218 6.55 4.21 -23.91
CA PRO A 218 7.02 4.04 -25.28
C PRO A 218 6.25 2.92 -26.00
N GLY A 219 5.87 3.13 -27.25
CA GLY A 219 5.47 2.03 -28.15
C GLY A 219 4.01 1.91 -28.57
N ILE A 220 3.22 3.00 -28.61
CA ILE A 220 2.03 2.99 -29.49
C ILE A 220 2.54 3.06 -30.93
N ILE A 221 2.53 1.94 -31.60
CA ILE A 221 2.86 1.79 -33.02
C ILE A 221 1.59 1.32 -33.69
N GLU A 222 1.27 1.85 -34.85
CA GLU A 222 0.21 1.39 -35.74
C GLU A 222 0.24 -0.16 -35.86
N GLY A 223 -0.85 -0.86 -35.52
CA GLY A 223 -0.93 -2.31 -35.53
C GLY A 223 -0.49 -3.03 -34.22
N ALA A 224 -0.34 -2.33 -33.11
CA ALA A 224 -0.03 -2.94 -31.82
C ALA A 224 -1.11 -3.93 -31.33
N SER A 225 -2.36 -3.76 -31.77
CA SER A 225 -3.49 -4.64 -31.48
C SER A 225 -3.45 -5.98 -32.26
N GLU A 226 -2.69 -6.07 -33.36
CA GLU A 226 -2.64 -7.23 -34.23
C GLU A 226 -1.69 -8.35 -33.81
N GLY A 227 -1.24 -8.35 -32.54
CA GLY A 227 -0.59 -9.54 -31.95
C GLY A 227 0.90 -9.69 -32.18
N LYS A 228 1.63 -8.67 -32.63
CA LYS A 228 3.10 -8.71 -32.70
C LYS A 228 3.73 -8.44 -31.33
N GLY A 229 3.37 -9.24 -30.35
CA GLY A 229 4.13 -9.52 -29.12
C GLY A 229 4.35 -8.41 -28.09
N LEU A 230 4.50 -7.16 -28.49
CA LEU A 230 4.83 -6.02 -27.62
C LEU A 230 3.61 -5.21 -27.18
N GLY A 231 2.51 -5.20 -27.98
CA GLY A 231 1.34 -4.35 -27.76
C GLY A 231 0.52 -4.66 -26.50
N LEU A 232 0.27 -5.94 -26.21
CA LEU A 232 -0.62 -6.34 -25.10
C LEU A 232 -0.06 -6.05 -23.71
N ARG A 233 1.25 -6.16 -23.53
CA ARG A 233 1.90 -5.85 -22.24
C ARG A 233 1.96 -4.36 -21.98
N PHE A 234 2.16 -3.58 -23.04
CA PHE A 234 2.19 -2.14 -23.05
C PHE A 234 0.85 -1.52 -22.65
N LEU A 235 -0.23 -2.01 -23.20
CA LEU A 235 -1.57 -1.48 -22.97
C LEU A 235 -2.06 -1.69 -21.53
N ARG A 236 -1.54 -2.69 -20.81
CA ARG A 236 -1.76 -2.84 -19.36
C ARG A 236 -1.25 -1.67 -18.53
N HIS A 237 -0.22 -0.96 -18.99
CA HIS A 237 0.29 0.22 -18.27
C HIS A 237 -0.62 1.42 -18.46
N ILE A 238 -1.29 1.53 -19.60
CA ILE A 238 -2.27 2.60 -19.85
C ILE A 238 -3.50 2.45 -18.97
N GLU A 239 -3.95 1.21 -18.71
CA GLU A 239 -5.06 0.94 -17.78
C GLU A 239 -4.78 1.45 -16.36
N ARG A 240 -3.52 1.51 -15.98
CA ARG A 240 -3.07 1.91 -14.63
C ARG A 240 -2.90 3.41 -14.42
N ASN A 241 -3.19 4.24 -15.42
CA ASN A 241 -3.14 5.70 -15.29
C ASN A 241 -4.54 6.25 -15.02
N SER A 242 -4.64 7.31 -14.22
CA SER A 242 -5.91 7.96 -13.91
C SER A 242 -6.40 8.82 -15.07
N LEU A 243 -5.48 9.47 -15.80
CA LEU A 243 -5.75 10.38 -16.89
C LEU A 243 -4.86 10.04 -18.09
N LEU A 244 -5.37 10.18 -19.31
CA LEU A 244 -4.60 10.01 -20.53
C LEU A 244 -4.35 11.35 -21.21
N LEU A 245 -3.08 11.66 -21.46
CA LEU A 245 -2.67 12.83 -22.25
C LEU A 245 -2.29 12.38 -23.65
N PHE A 246 -3.18 12.65 -24.61
CA PHE A 246 -2.93 12.42 -26.02
C PHE A 246 -2.06 13.52 -26.58
N MET A 247 -0.99 13.15 -27.27
CA MET A 247 -0.03 14.09 -27.84
C MET A 247 0.00 13.92 -29.35
N VAL A 248 -0.44 14.94 -30.07
CA VAL A 248 -0.42 15.02 -31.52
C VAL A 248 0.44 16.21 -31.94
N PRO A 249 1.37 16.05 -32.86
CA PRO A 249 2.21 17.16 -33.29
C PRO A 249 1.43 18.09 -34.23
N ALA A 250 1.71 19.39 -34.14
CA ALA A 250 1.04 20.41 -34.96
C ALA A 250 1.36 20.32 -36.46
N ASP A 251 2.44 19.62 -36.82
CA ASP A 251 2.86 19.32 -38.19
C ASP A 251 2.20 18.05 -38.75
N ALA A 252 1.20 17.48 -38.03
CA ALA A 252 0.39 16.38 -38.55
C ALA A 252 -0.57 16.86 -39.68
N ASP A 253 -0.80 16.00 -40.67
CA ASP A 253 -1.71 16.32 -41.80
C ASP A 253 -3.16 16.53 -41.32
N ASP A 254 -3.59 15.82 -40.28
CA ASP A 254 -4.94 15.88 -39.70
C ASP A 254 -4.87 15.46 -38.21
N ILE A 255 -4.95 16.43 -37.31
CA ILE A 255 -4.87 16.25 -35.87
C ILE A 255 -6.02 15.38 -35.32
N LYS A 256 -7.24 15.61 -35.85
CA LYS A 256 -8.43 14.87 -35.43
C LYS A 256 -8.31 13.39 -35.80
N LYS A 257 -7.89 13.12 -37.02
CA LYS A 257 -7.70 11.74 -37.51
C LYS A 257 -6.62 10.99 -36.74
N GLU A 258 -5.47 11.63 -36.46
CA GLU A 258 -4.42 11.01 -35.63
C GLU A 258 -4.93 10.70 -34.24
N TYR A 259 -5.68 11.61 -33.62
CA TYR A 259 -6.31 11.38 -32.31
C TYR A 259 -7.29 10.19 -32.37
N GLU A 260 -8.15 10.12 -33.40
CA GLU A 260 -9.11 9.03 -33.58
C GLU A 260 -8.41 7.67 -33.79
N ILE A 261 -7.29 7.62 -34.50
CA ILE A 261 -6.47 6.40 -34.68
C ILE A 261 -5.91 5.95 -33.34
N LEU A 262 -5.31 6.88 -32.57
CA LEU A 262 -4.75 6.56 -31.25
C LEU A 262 -5.83 6.05 -30.29
N LEU A 263 -6.99 6.70 -30.25
CA LEU A 263 -8.13 6.28 -29.45
C LEU A 263 -8.66 4.91 -29.91
N GLY A 264 -8.77 4.69 -31.21
CA GLY A 264 -9.23 3.43 -31.78
C GLY A 264 -8.32 2.25 -31.42
N GLU A 265 -7.00 2.44 -31.39
CA GLU A 265 -6.04 1.42 -30.96
C GLU A 265 -6.20 1.10 -29.47
N LEU A 266 -6.42 2.10 -28.62
CA LEU A 266 -6.67 1.89 -27.18
C LEU A 266 -7.98 1.14 -26.92
N VAL A 267 -9.07 1.54 -27.59
CA VAL A 267 -10.40 0.92 -27.43
C VAL A 267 -10.42 -0.52 -27.97
N LYS A 268 -9.70 -0.83 -29.05
CA LYS A 268 -9.55 -2.21 -29.52
C LYS A 268 -8.89 -3.11 -28.49
N TYR A 269 -8.01 -2.57 -27.70
CA TYR A 269 -7.34 -3.32 -26.62
C TYR A 269 -8.25 -3.52 -25.42
N ASN A 270 -8.80 -2.43 -24.86
CA ASN A 270 -9.75 -2.46 -23.76
C ASN A 270 -10.83 -1.40 -23.96
N PRO A 271 -12.10 -1.83 -24.18
CA PRO A 271 -13.22 -0.90 -24.32
C PRO A 271 -13.40 0.06 -23.15
N ASP A 272 -13.01 -0.34 -21.92
CA ASP A 272 -13.14 0.48 -20.70
C ASP A 272 -12.28 1.75 -20.75
N LEU A 273 -11.23 1.77 -21.61
CA LEU A 273 -10.41 2.96 -21.82
C LEU A 273 -11.16 4.10 -22.55
N GLN A 274 -12.30 3.79 -23.13
CA GLN A 274 -13.14 4.80 -23.79
C GLN A 274 -13.73 5.79 -22.77
N ASP A 275 -13.99 5.36 -21.55
CA ASP A 275 -14.62 6.18 -20.51
C ASP A 275 -13.59 6.94 -19.64
N LYS A 276 -12.30 6.68 -19.84
CA LYS A 276 -11.25 7.40 -19.10
C LYS A 276 -11.19 8.88 -19.47
N SER A 277 -10.90 9.69 -18.45
CA SER A 277 -10.60 11.11 -18.63
C SER A 277 -9.39 11.29 -19.54
N ARG A 278 -9.50 12.21 -20.46
CA ARG A 278 -8.50 12.47 -21.50
C ARG A 278 -8.33 13.94 -21.77
N VAL A 279 -7.11 14.31 -22.13
CA VAL A 279 -6.71 15.65 -22.54
C VAL A 279 -5.92 15.52 -23.84
N LEU A 280 -6.09 16.47 -24.75
CA LEU A 280 -5.35 16.54 -26.01
C LEU A 280 -4.32 17.66 -25.92
N ALA A 281 -3.04 17.35 -26.13
CA ALA A 281 -1.97 18.31 -26.26
C ALA A 281 -1.46 18.36 -27.70
N ILE A 282 -1.61 19.51 -28.34
CA ILE A 282 -1.03 19.76 -29.67
C ILE A 282 0.40 20.26 -29.44
N THR A 283 1.37 19.41 -29.80
CA THR A 283 2.79 19.70 -29.59
C THR A 283 3.41 20.47 -30.74
N LYS A 284 4.63 21.04 -30.55
CA LYS A 284 5.33 21.87 -31.53
C LYS A 284 4.51 23.15 -31.90
N GLY A 285 3.75 23.69 -30.94
CA GLY A 285 2.96 24.90 -31.14
C GLY A 285 3.77 26.15 -31.52
N ASP A 286 5.07 26.11 -31.34
CA ASP A 286 6.02 27.16 -31.79
C ASP A 286 6.14 27.27 -33.30
N MET A 287 5.60 26.31 -34.06
CA MET A 287 5.57 26.34 -35.52
C MET A 287 4.27 26.97 -36.08
N LEU A 288 3.31 27.29 -35.21
CA LEU A 288 2.00 27.83 -35.59
C LEU A 288 1.91 29.32 -35.31
N ASP A 289 1.34 30.06 -36.26
CA ASP A 289 0.91 31.45 -36.07
C ASP A 289 -0.48 31.49 -35.38
N GLU A 290 -0.85 32.62 -34.78
CA GLU A 290 -2.13 32.78 -34.06
C GLU A 290 -3.34 32.46 -34.98
N GLU A 291 -3.30 32.85 -36.26
CA GLU A 291 -4.35 32.53 -37.23
C GLU A 291 -4.51 31.04 -37.50
N LEU A 292 -3.40 30.30 -37.53
CA LEU A 292 -3.41 28.83 -37.66
C LEU A 292 -3.91 28.12 -36.42
N ILE A 293 -3.61 28.64 -35.24
CA ILE A 293 -4.12 28.12 -33.97
C ILE A 293 -5.64 28.24 -33.91
N GLU A 294 -6.21 29.40 -34.35
CA GLU A 294 -7.65 29.59 -34.42
C GLU A 294 -8.29 28.62 -35.39
N ALA A 295 -7.74 28.49 -36.59
CA ALA A 295 -8.26 27.59 -37.62
C ALA A 295 -8.22 26.13 -37.19
N LEU A 296 -7.09 25.67 -36.58
CA LEU A 296 -6.97 24.31 -36.09
C LEU A 296 -7.89 24.01 -34.88
N SER A 297 -8.22 25.04 -34.08
CA SER A 297 -9.11 24.86 -32.94
C SER A 297 -10.56 24.52 -33.34
N GLU A 298 -11.01 24.89 -34.54
CA GLU A 298 -12.32 24.56 -35.07
C GLU A 298 -12.44 23.09 -35.52
N ASP A 299 -11.31 22.48 -35.90
CA ASP A 299 -11.26 21.10 -36.40
C ASP A 299 -10.98 20.05 -35.29
N LEU A 300 -10.80 20.47 -34.02
CA LEU A 300 -10.51 19.57 -32.91
C LEU A 300 -11.73 18.73 -32.48
N PRO A 301 -11.52 17.57 -31.84
CA PRO A 301 -12.61 16.72 -31.38
C PRO A 301 -13.43 17.41 -30.29
N GLU A 302 -14.78 17.41 -30.48
CA GLU A 302 -15.71 18.02 -29.54
C GLU A 302 -15.70 17.31 -28.18
N GLY A 303 -15.74 18.09 -27.07
CA GLY A 303 -15.85 17.57 -25.70
C GLY A 303 -14.56 17.06 -25.09
N VAL A 304 -13.42 17.17 -25.80
CA VAL A 304 -12.10 16.85 -25.26
C VAL A 304 -11.37 18.14 -24.90
N PRO A 305 -10.94 18.34 -23.64
CA PRO A 305 -10.09 19.48 -23.28
C PRO A 305 -8.78 19.44 -24.04
N TYR A 306 -8.37 20.57 -24.62
CA TYR A 306 -7.13 20.64 -25.40
C TYR A 306 -6.25 21.83 -25.02
N VAL A 307 -4.97 21.75 -25.37
CA VAL A 307 -4.00 22.81 -25.19
C VAL A 307 -2.88 22.72 -26.24
N PHE A 308 -2.45 23.88 -26.76
CA PHE A 308 -1.29 23.98 -27.63
C PHE A 308 -0.03 24.18 -26.78
N ILE A 309 1.00 23.36 -27.00
CA ILE A 309 2.23 23.38 -26.22
C ILE A 309 3.47 23.36 -27.11
N SER A 310 4.52 23.98 -26.61
CA SER A 310 5.87 23.78 -27.10
C SER A 310 6.81 23.44 -25.94
N SER A 311 7.38 22.23 -25.98
CA SER A 311 8.37 21.81 -24.99
C SER A 311 9.71 22.55 -25.15
N VAL A 312 9.98 23.17 -26.33
CA VAL A 312 11.21 23.89 -26.62
C VAL A 312 11.13 25.31 -26.08
N THR A 313 10.03 26.02 -26.35
CA THR A 313 9.85 27.41 -25.94
C THR A 313 9.22 27.56 -24.55
N GLY A 314 8.60 26.51 -24.03
CA GLY A 314 7.83 26.53 -22.78
C GLY A 314 6.42 27.06 -22.94
N MET A 315 5.96 27.38 -24.16
CA MET A 315 4.62 27.86 -24.46
C MET A 315 3.57 26.83 -24.00
N GLY A 316 2.50 27.26 -23.33
CA GLY A 316 1.38 26.42 -22.93
C GLY A 316 1.66 25.41 -21.82
N ILE A 317 2.89 25.27 -21.31
CA ILE A 317 3.26 24.27 -20.28
C ILE A 317 2.53 24.53 -18.96
N THR A 318 2.37 25.79 -18.55
CA THR A 318 1.65 26.14 -17.31
C THR A 318 0.17 25.83 -17.43
N GLU A 319 -0.41 26.18 -18.58
CA GLU A 319 -1.82 25.89 -18.89
C GLU A 319 -2.10 24.40 -18.96
N LEU A 320 -1.18 23.61 -19.55
CA LEU A 320 -1.23 22.15 -19.53
C LEU A 320 -1.26 21.61 -18.11
N LYS A 321 -0.37 22.08 -17.22
CA LYS A 321 -0.34 21.64 -15.81
C LYS A 321 -1.64 22.00 -15.09
N ASP A 322 -2.18 23.20 -15.32
CA ASP A 322 -3.45 23.64 -14.71
C ASP A 322 -4.63 22.79 -15.23
N LEU A 323 -4.64 22.46 -16.52
CA LEU A 323 -5.66 21.63 -17.14
C LEU A 323 -5.60 20.18 -16.62
N LEU A 324 -4.41 19.58 -16.59
CA LEU A 324 -4.20 18.24 -16.05
C LEU A 324 -4.61 18.16 -14.59
N TRP A 325 -4.22 19.15 -13.77
CA TRP A 325 -4.59 19.20 -12.36
C TRP A 325 -6.11 19.30 -12.16
N LYS A 326 -6.79 20.11 -12.97
CA LYS A 326 -8.25 20.23 -12.95
C LYS A 326 -8.94 18.92 -13.30
N GLU A 327 -8.45 18.23 -14.35
CA GLU A 327 -9.02 16.95 -14.78
C GLU A 327 -8.77 15.85 -13.74
N LEU A 328 -7.58 15.77 -13.12
CA LEU A 328 -7.25 14.83 -12.08
C LEU A 328 -8.07 15.00 -10.78
N ASN A 329 -8.60 16.20 -10.53
CA ASN A 329 -9.38 16.48 -9.31
C ASN A 329 -10.89 16.65 -9.58
N LYS A 330 -11.40 16.24 -10.74
CA LYS A 330 -12.84 16.15 -10.97
C LYS A 330 -13.44 15.08 -10.05
N GLU A 331 -14.58 15.36 -9.43
CA GLU A 331 -15.27 14.47 -8.48
C GLU A 331 -15.61 13.08 -9.05
N THR A 332 -15.68 12.95 -10.38
CA THR A 332 -15.89 11.69 -11.08
C THR A 332 -14.79 10.63 -10.86
N PHE A 333 -13.62 11.02 -10.34
CA PHE A 333 -12.54 10.08 -9.99
C PHE A 333 -12.73 9.38 -8.66
N HIS A 334 -13.68 9.78 -7.83
CA HIS A 334 -13.91 9.17 -6.51
C HIS A 334 -14.85 7.95 -6.54
N GLU A 335 -15.56 7.71 -7.62
CA GLU A 335 -16.15 6.41 -7.88
C GLU A 335 -15.09 5.47 -8.49
N VAL A 336 -14.18 5.03 -7.65
CA VAL A 336 -13.37 3.86 -7.97
C VAL A 336 -14.36 2.72 -8.17
N GLU A 337 -14.69 2.41 -9.43
CA GLU A 337 -15.36 1.16 -9.76
C GLU A 337 -14.68 0.08 -8.94
N ARG A 338 -15.49 -0.74 -8.25
CA ARG A 338 -14.98 -1.90 -7.53
C ARG A 338 -14.32 -2.81 -8.55
N ILE A 339 -13.03 -2.56 -8.77
CA ILE A 339 -12.21 -3.40 -9.64
C ILE A 339 -12.30 -4.79 -9.07
N VAL A 340 -12.89 -5.72 -9.80
CA VAL A 340 -12.93 -7.13 -9.41
C VAL A 340 -11.49 -7.62 -9.47
N HIS A 341 -10.83 -7.65 -8.32
CA HIS A 341 -9.47 -8.14 -8.21
C HIS A 341 -9.47 -9.65 -8.44
N LYS A 342 -8.83 -10.09 -9.51
CA LYS A 342 -8.58 -11.52 -9.75
C LYS A 342 -7.41 -11.95 -8.88
N ASN A 343 -7.48 -13.19 -8.37
CA ASN A 343 -6.36 -13.82 -7.68
C ASN A 343 -5.12 -13.82 -8.59
N ILE A 344 -3.95 -13.62 -8.00
CA ILE A 344 -2.68 -13.63 -8.72
C ILE A 344 -2.09 -15.03 -8.72
N ASP A 345 -1.40 -15.39 -9.80
CA ASP A 345 -0.56 -16.59 -9.85
C ASP A 345 0.80 -16.23 -9.22
N VAL A 346 0.97 -16.61 -7.96
CA VAL A 346 2.19 -16.35 -7.18
C VAL A 346 3.41 -16.99 -7.81
N GLY A 347 3.25 -18.19 -8.46
CA GLY A 347 4.34 -18.88 -9.13
C GLY A 347 4.84 -18.19 -10.41
N ALA A 348 4.02 -17.31 -11.00
CA ALA A 348 4.42 -16.53 -12.18
C ALA A 348 5.20 -15.24 -11.84
N LEU A 349 5.33 -14.92 -10.55
CA LEU A 349 6.02 -13.74 -10.06
C LEU A 349 7.46 -14.12 -9.73
N ALA A 350 8.43 -13.52 -10.42
CA ALA A 350 9.85 -13.64 -10.09
C ALA A 350 10.13 -12.87 -8.80
N LEU A 351 9.90 -13.52 -7.67
CA LEU A 351 10.24 -13.01 -6.35
C LEU A 351 11.65 -13.47 -6.01
N ASP A 352 12.48 -12.56 -5.50
CA ASP A 352 13.76 -12.91 -4.88
C ASP A 352 13.46 -13.62 -3.55
N ASP A 353 13.13 -14.93 -3.61
CA ASP A 353 12.83 -15.75 -2.42
C ASP A 353 14.08 -16.16 -1.64
N ASP A 354 15.28 -16.02 -2.24
CA ASP A 354 16.54 -16.57 -1.72
C ASP A 354 17.01 -15.94 -0.37
N ASP A 355 16.46 -14.79 0.04
CA ASP A 355 16.87 -14.08 1.25
C ASP A 355 15.76 -13.93 2.31
N PHE A 356 14.64 -14.65 2.19
CA PHE A 356 13.53 -14.48 3.11
C PHE A 356 13.67 -15.42 4.31
N ILE A 357 14.37 -14.97 5.34
CA ILE A 357 14.49 -15.68 6.61
C ILE A 357 13.32 -15.26 7.51
N ILE A 358 12.43 -16.20 7.84
CA ILE A 358 11.41 -15.97 8.88
C ILE A 358 12.15 -15.89 10.21
N PRO A 359 12.02 -14.77 10.97
CA PRO A 359 12.61 -14.73 12.30
C PRO A 359 12.02 -15.88 13.13
N LEU A 360 12.89 -16.73 13.66
CA LEU A 360 12.48 -17.67 14.68
C LEU A 360 12.05 -16.85 15.90
N ASP A 361 10.93 -17.24 16.52
CA ASP A 361 10.58 -16.66 17.82
C ASP A 361 11.80 -16.81 18.74
N GLU A 362 12.41 -15.69 19.12
CA GLU A 362 13.26 -15.69 20.31
C GLU A 362 12.30 -16.08 21.43
N ASP A 363 12.55 -17.25 22.02
CA ASP A 363 11.79 -17.80 23.13
C ASP A 363 11.49 -16.66 24.10
N ASP A 364 10.21 -16.39 24.28
CA ASP A 364 9.72 -15.29 25.14
C ASP A 364 10.23 -15.64 26.56
N PRO A 365 11.14 -14.86 27.17
CA PRO A 365 11.71 -15.20 28.48
C PRO A 365 10.64 -15.35 29.57
N ASP A 366 9.40 -14.97 29.28
CA ASP A 366 8.24 -15.15 30.16
C ASP A 366 7.55 -16.53 30.04
N ASP A 367 7.91 -17.38 29.05
CA ASP A 367 7.37 -18.75 28.95
C ASP A 367 8.12 -19.76 29.88
N ASP A 368 9.32 -19.40 30.36
CA ASP A 368 10.17 -20.25 31.21
C ASP A 368 10.02 -19.99 32.74
N GLU A 369 8.99 -19.19 33.17
CA GLU A 369 8.65 -19.25 34.59
C GLU A 369 8.07 -20.63 34.88
N GLU A 370 8.97 -21.58 35.21
CA GLU A 370 8.70 -22.81 35.94
C GLU A 370 7.62 -22.56 36.98
N TYR A 371 6.59 -23.41 36.94
CA TYR A 371 5.68 -23.54 38.07
C TYR A 371 6.53 -23.87 39.26
N GLU A 372 6.91 -22.87 40.12
CA GLU A 372 7.40 -23.17 41.44
C GLU A 372 6.34 -24.04 42.11
N GLU A 373 6.57 -25.35 42.14
CA GLU A 373 5.90 -26.28 43.00
C GLU A 373 6.08 -25.71 44.43
N TYR A 374 5.06 -25.06 44.93
CA TYR A 374 5.01 -24.67 46.33
C TYR A 374 4.97 -25.96 47.12
N GLU A 375 6.13 -26.35 47.70
CA GLU A 375 6.22 -27.35 48.74
C GLU A 375 5.18 -27.04 49.82
N ASP A 376 4.25 -27.98 50.03
CA ASP A 376 3.33 -27.96 51.16
C ASP A 376 4.16 -27.93 52.42
N TRP A 377 4.20 -26.81 53.07
CA TRP A 377 4.68 -26.73 54.46
C TRP A 377 3.61 -27.40 55.31
N ASP A 378 3.83 -28.69 55.61
CA ASP A 378 3.07 -29.42 56.61
C ASP A 378 3.18 -28.66 57.94
N ASP A 379 1.99 -28.31 58.47
CA ASP A 379 1.83 -27.80 59.83
C ASP A 379 2.34 -28.87 60.80
N GLU A 380 3.58 -28.72 61.30
CA GLU A 380 3.99 -29.41 62.50
C GLU A 380 3.12 -28.90 63.66
N GLU A 381 2.14 -29.73 64.06
CA GLU A 381 1.41 -29.57 65.31
C GLU A 381 2.38 -29.74 66.50
N ASP A 382 2.72 -28.64 67.12
CA ASP A 382 3.41 -28.67 68.47
C ASP A 382 2.44 -29.31 69.49
N GLU A 383 2.58 -30.59 69.68
CA GLU A 383 2.18 -31.26 70.95
C GLU A 383 3.00 -30.75 72.10
N ASP A 384 2.55 -29.74 72.79
CA ASP A 384 3.13 -29.41 74.11
C ASP A 384 2.29 -30.09 75.19
N THR A 385 2.83 -31.25 75.64
CA THR A 385 2.29 -32.01 76.72
C THR A 385 2.63 -31.30 78.03
N SER A 386 1.58 -31.04 78.73
CA SER A 386 1.53 -30.77 80.21
C SER A 386 2.55 -31.47 81.00
N LYS A 387 3.13 -30.80 81.98
CA LYS A 387 3.34 -31.31 83.37
C LYS A 387 3.60 -30.16 84.36
N CYS A 388 2.81 -30.24 85.39
CA CYS A 388 2.84 -29.64 86.71
C CYS A 388 1.98 -28.43 86.95
#